data_4cb2c26946ac09ce3dc36c9b13d8cec6
#
_entry.id   4cb2c26946ac09ce3dc36c9b13d8cec6
#
_cell.length_a   1.000
_cell.length_b   1.000
_cell.length_c   1.000
_cell.angle_alpha   90.00
_cell.angle_beta   90.00
_cell.angle_gamma   90.00
#
_symmetry.space_group_name_H-M   'P 1'
#
loop_
_entity.id
_entity.type
_entity.pdbx_description
1 polymer ?
#
loop_
_entity_poly.entity_id
_entity_poly.type
_entity_poly.pdbx_seq_one_letter_code
_entity_poly.pdbx_strand_id
1 'polypeptide(L)'
;MFFKHDEQLEKLGNGILEGTWAKFPTLARNQIAITWIIYDPPAPVNTGGALTPDAFWNHPVRGFNYRGVERIYPASVIKLFYLLAIHEWLEKGMTQPTEELERAIRDMIIDSSNDATSLVVDVLTGTTSGPELPPGPFETWKKQRNIVNRYLQSLGWEELQTINACQKTWGDGPYGRERAFYGQLLENRNMLTTNAVARL
;
A
#
# COMPACT_ATOMS: atom_id res chain seq x y z
N MET A 1 -0.43 7.28 -15.27
CA MET A 1 -0.25 5.79 -15.27
C MET A 1 1.22 5.48 -15.58
N PHE A 2 1.88 4.67 -14.79
CA PHE A 2 3.33 4.45 -14.83
C PHE A 2 3.80 3.41 -15.88
N PHE A 3 2.88 2.69 -16.52
CA PHE A 3 3.21 1.70 -17.55
C PHE A 3 2.59 2.06 -18.90
N LYS A 4 3.22 1.58 -19.96
CA LYS A 4 2.69 1.64 -21.31
C LYS A 4 1.76 0.46 -21.55
N HIS A 5 0.60 0.73 -22.11
CA HIS A 5 -0.39 -0.31 -22.44
C HIS A 5 0.20 -1.35 -23.42
N ASP A 6 -0.06 -2.63 -23.13
CA ASP A 6 0.38 -3.77 -23.93
C ASP A 6 -0.83 -4.62 -24.36
N GLU A 7 -1.11 -4.63 -25.66
CA GLU A 7 -2.28 -5.32 -26.24
C GLU A 7 -2.22 -6.84 -26.06
N GLN A 8 -1.00 -7.44 -26.01
CA GLN A 8 -0.87 -8.89 -25.80
C GLN A 8 -1.20 -9.25 -24.36
N LEU A 9 -0.75 -8.45 -23.40
CA LEU A 9 -1.10 -8.63 -21.99
C LEU A 9 -2.58 -8.39 -21.76
N GLU A 10 -3.18 -7.41 -22.41
CA GLU A 10 -4.62 -7.18 -22.34
C GLU A 10 -5.40 -8.38 -22.87
N LYS A 11 -5.05 -8.92 -24.03
CA LYS A 11 -5.69 -10.10 -24.58
C LYS A 11 -5.61 -11.31 -23.67
N LEU A 12 -4.42 -11.56 -23.09
CA LEU A 12 -4.21 -12.63 -22.12
C LEU A 12 -5.01 -12.40 -20.83
N GLY A 13 -4.94 -11.19 -20.28
CA GLY A 13 -5.66 -10.80 -19.07
C GLY A 13 -7.17 -10.92 -19.22
N ASN A 14 -7.72 -10.45 -20.34
CA ASN A 14 -9.14 -10.59 -20.64
C ASN A 14 -9.54 -12.07 -20.81
N GLY A 15 -8.71 -12.90 -21.44
CA GLY A 15 -8.94 -14.34 -21.53
C GLY A 15 -8.98 -15.03 -20.16
N ILE A 16 -8.09 -14.63 -19.24
CA ILE A 16 -8.08 -15.14 -17.86
C ILE A 16 -9.36 -14.70 -17.12
N LEU A 17 -9.77 -13.45 -17.25
CA LEU A 17 -10.97 -12.90 -16.62
C LEU A 17 -12.23 -13.62 -17.12
N GLU A 18 -12.41 -13.77 -18.42
CA GLU A 18 -13.56 -14.47 -19.00
C GLU A 18 -13.61 -15.94 -18.58
N GLY A 19 -12.44 -16.63 -18.59
CA GLY A 19 -12.34 -18.01 -18.08
C GLY A 19 -12.69 -18.12 -16.60
N THR A 20 -12.30 -17.13 -15.81
CA THR A 20 -12.62 -17.07 -14.38
C THR A 20 -14.12 -16.91 -14.15
N TRP A 21 -14.77 -15.98 -14.84
CA TRP A 21 -16.23 -15.78 -14.71
C TRP A 21 -17.03 -16.96 -15.26
N ALA A 22 -16.56 -17.59 -16.31
CA ALA A 22 -17.17 -18.82 -16.80
C ALA A 22 -17.13 -19.96 -15.77
N LYS A 23 -16.01 -20.08 -15.05
CA LYS A 23 -15.83 -21.10 -14.00
C LYS A 23 -16.56 -20.74 -12.70
N PHE A 24 -16.67 -19.45 -12.38
CA PHE A 24 -17.27 -18.94 -11.14
C PHE A 24 -18.38 -17.92 -11.46
N PRO A 25 -19.58 -18.37 -11.89
CA PRO A 25 -20.63 -17.49 -12.40
C PRO A 25 -21.25 -16.57 -11.33
N THR A 26 -21.04 -16.88 -10.05
CA THR A 26 -21.47 -16.03 -8.93
C THR A 26 -20.50 -14.88 -8.63
N LEU A 27 -19.30 -14.88 -9.24
CA LEU A 27 -18.30 -13.85 -9.04
C LEU A 27 -18.64 -12.64 -9.94
N ALA A 28 -19.04 -11.55 -9.32
CA ALA A 28 -19.39 -10.33 -10.04
C ALA A 28 -18.13 -9.67 -10.65
N ARG A 29 -18.30 -9.02 -11.82
CA ARG A 29 -17.19 -8.36 -12.53
C ARG A 29 -16.49 -7.29 -11.71
N ASN A 30 -17.20 -6.63 -10.79
CA ASN A 30 -16.66 -5.62 -9.90
C ASN A 30 -15.94 -6.17 -8.65
N GLN A 31 -15.87 -7.48 -8.49
CA GLN A 31 -15.15 -8.15 -7.39
C GLN A 31 -13.70 -8.51 -7.75
N ILE A 32 -13.29 -8.25 -8.99
CA ILE A 32 -11.92 -8.48 -9.45
C ILE A 32 -11.31 -7.14 -9.90
N ALA A 33 -10.04 -6.95 -9.57
CA ALA A 33 -9.18 -5.96 -10.20
C ALA A 33 -7.79 -6.58 -10.40
N ILE A 34 -7.15 -6.30 -11.52
CA ILE A 34 -5.83 -6.81 -11.88
C ILE A 34 -4.99 -5.68 -12.43
N THR A 35 -3.74 -5.63 -12.02
CA THR A 35 -2.68 -4.91 -12.73
C THR A 35 -1.56 -5.90 -13.01
N TRP A 36 -1.23 -6.06 -14.27
CA TRP A 36 -0.19 -6.97 -14.75
C TRP A 36 0.90 -6.18 -15.43
N ILE A 37 2.10 -6.23 -14.87
CA ILE A 37 3.25 -5.48 -15.32
C ILE A 37 4.37 -6.42 -15.73
N ILE A 38 5.04 -6.10 -16.82
CA ILE A 38 6.29 -6.74 -17.21
C ILE A 38 7.39 -5.70 -17.19
N TYR A 39 8.37 -5.97 -16.37
CA TYR A 39 9.64 -5.25 -16.38
C TYR A 39 10.55 -5.92 -17.39
N ASP A 40 10.77 -5.30 -18.53
CA ASP A 40 11.83 -5.74 -19.43
C ASP A 40 13.17 -5.49 -18.73
N PRO A 41 14.15 -6.41 -18.84
CA PRO A 41 15.44 -6.20 -18.18
C PRO A 41 16.00 -4.84 -18.60
N PRO A 42 16.32 -3.95 -17.66
CA PRO A 42 16.88 -2.65 -17.98
C PRO A 42 18.31 -2.82 -18.44
N ALA A 43 18.60 -3.00 -19.68
CA ALA A 43 19.92 -3.24 -20.23
C ALA A 43 20.58 -4.56 -19.72
N PRO A 44 21.49 -5.17 -20.48
CA PRO A 44 22.24 -6.33 -20.02
C PRO A 44 22.95 -5.98 -18.72
N VAL A 45 22.60 -6.68 -17.65
CA VAL A 45 23.30 -6.62 -16.38
C VAL A 45 24.80 -6.76 -16.69
N ASN A 46 25.61 -5.79 -16.28
CA ASN A 46 27.09 -5.74 -16.41
C ASN A 46 27.69 -5.12 -17.67
N THR A 47 27.05 -4.18 -18.30
CA THR A 47 27.75 -3.34 -19.31
C THR A 47 28.55 -2.18 -18.69
N GLY A 48 28.98 -2.30 -17.42
CA GLY A 48 29.98 -1.40 -16.84
C GLY A 48 29.46 -0.12 -16.18
N GLY A 49 28.16 0.02 -15.93
CA GLY A 49 27.64 1.16 -15.18
C GLY A 49 26.31 0.84 -14.50
N ALA A 50 26.17 1.20 -13.23
CA ALA A 50 24.87 1.19 -12.58
C ALA A 50 23.97 2.24 -13.27
N LEU A 51 22.72 1.88 -13.53
CA LEU A 51 21.72 2.87 -13.93
C LEU A 51 21.59 3.93 -12.85
N THR A 52 21.50 5.19 -13.26
CA THR A 52 21.11 6.22 -12.30
C THR A 52 19.70 5.93 -11.78
N PRO A 53 19.34 6.36 -10.56
CA PRO A 53 17.98 6.21 -10.06
C PRO A 53 16.93 6.73 -11.06
N ASP A 54 17.17 7.88 -11.69
CA ASP A 54 16.27 8.44 -12.69
C ASP A 54 16.12 7.55 -13.93
N ALA A 55 17.21 6.99 -14.44
CA ALA A 55 17.16 6.08 -15.59
C ALA A 55 16.44 4.78 -15.24
N PHE A 56 16.63 4.27 -14.01
CA PHE A 56 15.93 3.08 -13.52
C PHE A 56 14.42 3.33 -13.40
N TRP A 57 14.01 4.40 -12.71
CA TRP A 57 12.60 4.70 -12.45
C TRP A 57 11.83 5.19 -13.68
N ASN A 58 12.54 5.73 -14.68
CA ASN A 58 11.95 6.13 -15.95
C ASN A 58 12.03 5.05 -17.04
N HIS A 59 12.52 3.85 -16.71
CA HIS A 59 12.55 2.75 -17.67
C HIS A 59 11.12 2.37 -18.11
N PRO A 60 10.88 2.23 -19.43
CA PRO A 60 9.54 1.91 -19.92
C PRO A 60 9.06 0.56 -19.39
N VAL A 61 7.94 0.55 -18.71
CA VAL A 61 7.27 -0.64 -18.20
C VAL A 61 6.05 -0.91 -19.06
N ARG A 62 5.85 -2.17 -19.47
CA ARG A 62 4.67 -2.62 -20.22
C ARG A 62 3.63 -3.20 -19.28
N GLY A 63 2.37 -2.97 -19.56
CA GLY A 63 1.35 -3.51 -18.67
C GLY A 63 -0.07 -3.46 -19.21
N PHE A 64 -0.92 -4.12 -18.46
CA PHE A 64 -2.37 -4.12 -18.62
C PHE A 64 -3.02 -4.01 -17.25
N ASN A 65 -4.16 -3.33 -17.18
CA ASN A 65 -4.98 -3.40 -15.99
C ASN A 65 -6.47 -3.55 -16.34
N TYR A 66 -7.18 -4.24 -15.46
CA TYR A 66 -8.62 -4.29 -15.39
C TYR A 66 -9.04 -3.73 -14.03
N ARG A 67 -9.75 -2.60 -14.02
CA ARG A 67 -10.17 -1.89 -12.80
C ARG A 67 -9.00 -1.49 -11.88
N GLY A 68 -7.82 -1.25 -12.45
CA GLY A 68 -6.58 -1.01 -11.71
C GLY A 68 -6.57 0.23 -10.83
N VAL A 69 -7.49 1.18 -11.04
CA VAL A 69 -7.66 2.41 -10.25
C VAL A 69 -8.77 2.30 -9.19
N GLU A 70 -9.50 1.19 -9.17
CA GLU A 70 -10.57 0.98 -8.20
C GLU A 70 -10.01 0.70 -6.81
N ARG A 71 -10.57 1.36 -5.82
CA ARG A 71 -10.15 1.22 -4.43
C ARG A 71 -10.71 -0.06 -3.83
N ILE A 72 -9.83 -0.92 -3.34
CA ILE A 72 -10.14 -2.21 -2.73
C ILE A 72 -9.56 -2.25 -1.32
N TYR A 73 -10.26 -2.90 -0.39
CA TYR A 73 -9.69 -3.19 0.93
C TYR A 73 -8.53 -4.18 0.79
N PRO A 74 -7.30 -3.77 1.17
CA PRO A 74 -6.10 -4.53 0.83
C PRO A 74 -5.77 -5.65 1.81
N ALA A 75 -6.49 -5.78 2.91
CA ALA A 75 -6.08 -6.63 4.02
C ALA A 75 -4.59 -6.42 4.36
N SER A 76 -3.81 -7.49 4.47
CA SER A 76 -2.38 -7.39 4.83
C SER A 76 -1.46 -6.84 3.74
N VAL A 77 -1.93 -6.66 2.51
CA VAL A 77 -1.12 -6.00 1.47
C VAL A 77 -0.71 -4.58 1.86
N ILE A 78 -1.48 -3.92 2.73
CA ILE A 78 -1.15 -2.59 3.27
C ILE A 78 0.22 -2.56 3.97
N LYS A 79 0.68 -3.68 4.52
CA LYS A 79 1.95 -3.79 5.25
C LYS A 79 3.17 -3.47 4.39
N LEU A 80 3.08 -3.68 3.07
CA LEU A 80 4.12 -3.28 2.13
C LEU A 80 4.32 -1.75 2.11
N PHE A 81 3.23 -0.98 2.22
CA PHE A 81 3.28 0.47 2.29
C PHE A 81 3.84 0.98 3.63
N TYR A 82 3.55 0.28 4.71
CA TYR A 82 4.17 0.56 6.02
C TYR A 82 5.65 0.17 6.04
N LEU A 83 6.03 -0.91 5.34
CA LEU A 83 7.43 -1.29 5.17
C LEU A 83 8.21 -0.20 4.44
N LEU A 84 7.70 0.30 3.33
CA LEU A 84 8.32 1.41 2.61
C LEU A 84 8.48 2.63 3.52
N ALA A 85 7.41 3.04 4.21
CA ALA A 85 7.43 4.21 5.06
C ALA A 85 8.41 4.07 6.24
N ILE A 86 8.47 2.90 6.89
CA ILE A 86 9.37 2.74 8.06
C ILE A 86 10.83 2.74 7.64
N HIS A 87 11.18 2.18 6.48
CA HIS A 87 12.54 2.26 5.97
C HIS A 87 12.92 3.70 5.61
N GLU A 88 12.02 4.48 5.04
CA GLU A 88 12.23 5.91 4.80
C GLU A 88 12.45 6.68 6.11
N TRP A 89 11.66 6.40 7.17
CA TRP A 89 11.84 7.03 8.49
C TRP A 89 13.19 6.68 9.11
N LEU A 90 13.62 5.43 8.98
CA LEU A 90 14.94 4.98 9.46
C LEU A 90 16.08 5.66 8.68
N GLU A 91 15.99 5.72 7.36
CA GLU A 91 17.00 6.35 6.50
C GLU A 91 17.13 7.85 6.78
N LYS A 92 16.00 8.53 6.98
CA LYS A 92 15.97 9.97 7.30
C LYS A 92 16.24 10.31 8.77
N GLY A 93 16.47 9.32 9.62
CA GLY A 93 16.68 9.52 11.05
C GLY A 93 15.44 10.03 11.80
N MET A 94 14.24 9.87 11.23
CA MET A 94 12.98 10.26 11.87
C MET A 94 12.60 9.27 12.99
N THR A 95 13.11 8.07 12.93
CA THR A 95 13.07 7.07 14.01
C THR A 95 14.41 6.37 14.11
N GLN A 96 14.71 5.79 15.28
CA GLN A 96 15.95 5.05 15.49
C GLN A 96 15.71 3.55 15.38
N PRO A 97 16.66 2.79 14.82
CA PRO A 97 16.58 1.34 14.85
C PRO A 97 16.71 0.84 16.29
N THR A 98 15.81 -0.05 16.68
CA THR A 98 15.87 -0.78 17.94
C THR A 98 15.59 -2.26 17.68
N GLU A 99 16.08 -3.15 18.52
CA GLU A 99 15.81 -4.59 18.36
C GLU A 99 14.32 -4.90 18.29
N GLU A 100 13.51 -4.18 19.06
CA GLU A 100 12.05 -4.35 19.07
C GLU A 100 11.42 -3.90 17.74
N LEU A 101 11.87 -2.78 17.18
CA LEU A 101 11.36 -2.28 15.90
C LEU A 101 11.80 -3.20 14.74
N GLU A 102 13.05 -3.64 14.71
CA GLU A 102 13.56 -4.57 13.71
C GLU A 102 12.82 -5.90 13.74
N ARG A 103 12.56 -6.43 14.95
CA ARG A 103 11.74 -7.61 15.13
C ARG A 103 10.32 -7.39 14.60
N ALA A 104 9.69 -6.27 14.96
CA ALA A 104 8.34 -5.94 14.52
C ALA A 104 8.24 -5.80 12.99
N ILE A 105 9.21 -5.14 12.34
CA ILE A 105 9.26 -5.03 10.87
C ILE A 105 9.33 -6.42 10.24
N ARG A 106 10.21 -7.29 10.75
CA ARG A 106 10.34 -8.67 10.26
C ARG A 106 9.03 -9.45 10.44
N ASP A 107 8.47 -9.47 11.65
CA ASP A 107 7.26 -10.25 11.97
C ASP A 107 6.02 -9.70 11.24
N MET A 108 5.96 -8.38 10.99
CA MET A 108 4.92 -7.76 10.16
C MET A 108 4.90 -8.34 8.75
N ILE A 109 6.05 -8.62 8.16
CA ILE A 109 6.16 -9.08 6.76
C ILE A 109 6.20 -10.60 6.67
N ILE A 110 7.04 -11.28 7.46
CA ILE A 110 7.22 -12.74 7.37
C ILE A 110 5.99 -13.48 7.87
N ASP A 111 5.51 -13.11 9.07
CA ASP A 111 4.39 -13.78 9.74
C ASP A 111 3.05 -13.08 9.50
N SER A 112 3.10 -11.94 8.80
CA SER A 112 1.94 -11.07 8.63
C SER A 112 1.28 -10.69 9.97
N SER A 113 2.08 -10.53 11.03
CA SER A 113 1.63 -10.23 12.39
C SER A 113 0.88 -8.89 12.45
N ASN A 114 -0.32 -8.90 13.01
CA ASN A 114 -1.12 -7.70 13.22
C ASN A 114 -0.62 -6.88 14.42
N ASP A 115 -0.11 -7.55 15.45
CA ASP A 115 0.47 -6.88 16.63
C ASP A 115 1.74 -6.13 16.24
N ALA A 116 2.63 -6.78 15.49
CA ALA A 116 3.81 -6.15 14.93
C ALA A 116 3.47 -4.96 14.01
N THR A 117 2.45 -5.12 13.15
CA THR A 117 1.94 -4.01 12.33
C THR A 117 1.46 -2.85 13.18
N SER A 118 0.80 -3.14 14.31
CA SER A 118 0.31 -2.11 15.22
C SER A 118 1.44 -1.30 15.83
N LEU A 119 2.54 -1.95 16.24
CA LEU A 119 3.74 -1.27 16.73
C LEU A 119 4.38 -0.41 15.62
N VAL A 120 4.56 -0.97 14.42
CA VAL A 120 5.14 -0.22 13.28
C VAL A 120 4.31 1.03 12.95
N VAL A 121 2.98 0.92 12.91
CA VAL A 121 2.08 2.06 12.67
C VAL A 121 2.17 3.10 13.77
N ASP A 122 2.29 2.68 15.04
CA ASP A 122 2.45 3.61 16.16
C ASP A 122 3.78 4.37 16.08
N VAL A 123 4.88 3.68 15.74
CA VAL A 123 6.19 4.33 15.51
C VAL A 123 6.13 5.29 14.34
N LEU A 124 5.57 4.88 13.19
CA LEU A 124 5.44 5.72 12.00
C LEU A 124 4.69 7.01 12.27
N THR A 125 3.66 6.94 13.09
CA THR A 125 2.68 8.03 13.25
C THR A 125 2.85 8.83 14.54
N GLY A 126 3.64 8.32 15.49
CA GLY A 126 3.74 8.89 16.83
C GLY A 126 2.41 8.85 17.59
N THR A 127 1.53 7.90 17.27
CA THR A 127 0.21 7.77 17.88
C THR A 127 0.01 6.37 18.46
N THR A 128 -0.87 6.25 19.43
CA THR A 128 -1.25 4.96 20.03
C THR A 128 -2.75 4.79 19.99
N SER A 129 -3.21 3.54 20.06
CA SER A 129 -4.60 3.20 20.34
C SER A 129 -4.97 3.57 21.78
N GLY A 130 -6.26 3.71 22.06
CA GLY A 130 -6.75 4.01 23.40
C GLY A 130 -8.20 4.48 23.40
N PRO A 131 -8.72 4.94 24.54
CA PRO A 131 -10.06 5.49 24.63
C PRO A 131 -10.31 6.63 23.67
N GLU A 132 -11.56 6.96 23.40
CA GLU A 132 -11.93 8.12 22.62
C GLU A 132 -11.31 9.41 23.19
N LEU A 133 -10.95 10.31 22.31
CA LEU A 133 -10.36 11.60 22.67
C LEU A 133 -11.40 12.73 22.53
N PRO A 134 -11.28 13.77 23.35
CA PRO A 134 -12.02 15.01 23.11
C PRO A 134 -11.71 15.61 21.72
N PRO A 135 -12.60 16.44 21.15
CA PRO A 135 -12.48 16.91 19.76
C PRO A 135 -11.12 17.49 19.38
N GLY A 136 -10.54 18.39 20.17
CA GLY A 136 -9.24 19.02 19.85
C GLY A 136 -8.07 18.02 19.82
N PRO A 137 -7.82 17.27 20.89
CA PRO A 137 -6.83 16.19 20.90
C PRO A 137 -7.07 15.14 19.81
N PHE A 138 -8.32 14.83 19.47
CA PHE A 138 -8.64 13.87 18.42
C PHE A 138 -8.22 14.40 17.04
N GLU A 139 -8.44 15.66 16.71
CA GLU A 139 -7.97 16.23 15.45
C GLU A 139 -6.45 16.18 15.31
N THR A 140 -5.70 16.46 16.40
CA THR A 140 -4.25 16.33 16.41
C THR A 140 -3.82 14.89 16.16
N TRP A 141 -4.45 13.95 16.86
CA TRP A 141 -4.18 12.52 16.69
C TRP A 141 -4.48 12.05 15.25
N LYS A 142 -5.60 12.46 14.66
CA LYS A 142 -5.96 12.15 13.26
C LYS A 142 -4.91 12.68 12.28
N LYS A 143 -4.46 13.91 12.49
CA LYS A 143 -3.42 14.51 11.65
C LYS A 143 -2.13 13.70 11.70
N GLN A 144 -1.69 13.27 12.88
CA GLN A 144 -0.51 12.44 13.03
C GLN A 144 -0.74 11.06 12.38
N ARG A 145 -1.85 10.40 12.65
CA ARG A 145 -2.19 9.08 12.09
C ARG A 145 -2.18 9.06 10.56
N ASN A 146 -2.48 10.17 9.92
CA ASN A 146 -2.46 10.32 8.46
C ASN A 146 -1.08 10.67 7.88
N ILE A 147 0.02 10.60 8.65
CA ILE A 147 1.35 11.01 8.16
C ILE A 147 1.83 10.11 7.01
N VAL A 148 1.53 8.80 7.05
CA VAL A 148 1.89 7.86 5.98
C VAL A 148 1.20 8.22 4.67
N ASN A 149 -0.09 8.57 4.70
CA ASN A 149 -0.79 9.06 3.51
C ASN A 149 -0.12 10.32 2.93
N ARG A 150 0.23 11.29 3.78
CA ARG A 150 0.92 12.51 3.32
C ARG A 150 2.29 12.23 2.72
N TYR A 151 3.04 11.30 3.31
CA TYR A 151 4.31 10.85 2.76
C TYR A 151 4.13 10.24 1.37
N LEU A 152 3.23 9.26 1.22
CA LEU A 152 2.97 8.61 -0.06
C LEU A 152 2.51 9.61 -1.12
N GLN A 153 1.64 10.55 -0.76
CA GLN A 153 1.20 11.62 -1.66
C GLN A 153 2.33 12.56 -2.05
N SER A 154 3.29 12.83 -1.14
CA SER A 154 4.45 13.69 -1.41
C SER A 154 5.43 13.10 -2.43
N LEU A 155 5.38 11.79 -2.70
CA LEU A 155 6.15 11.17 -3.76
C LEU A 155 5.71 11.61 -5.17
N GLY A 156 4.54 12.24 -5.30
CA GLY A 156 4.04 12.80 -6.54
C GLY A 156 3.56 11.77 -7.57
N TRP A 157 3.52 10.50 -7.23
CA TRP A 157 3.04 9.46 -8.12
C TRP A 157 1.52 9.43 -8.15
N GLU A 158 0.95 9.44 -9.36
CA GLU A 158 -0.50 9.46 -9.58
C GLU A 158 -1.22 8.33 -8.85
N GLU A 159 -0.64 7.13 -8.87
CA GLU A 159 -1.19 5.91 -8.29
C GLU A 159 -1.34 5.99 -6.76
N LEU A 160 -0.54 6.82 -6.10
CA LEU A 160 -0.53 6.99 -4.65
C LEU A 160 -1.47 8.11 -4.15
N GLN A 161 -2.05 8.90 -5.05
CA GLN A 161 -2.88 10.06 -4.66
C GLN A 161 -4.25 9.66 -4.11
N THR A 162 -4.76 8.49 -4.50
CA THR A 162 -6.13 8.06 -4.18
C THR A 162 -6.22 6.94 -3.14
N ILE A 163 -5.07 6.37 -2.73
CA ILE A 163 -5.04 5.29 -1.73
C ILE A 163 -5.21 5.82 -0.31
N ASN A 164 -5.48 4.92 0.62
CA ASN A 164 -5.55 5.23 2.04
C ASN A 164 -4.76 4.19 2.85
N ALA A 165 -3.69 4.62 3.52
CA ALA A 165 -2.79 3.84 4.34
C ALA A 165 -2.63 4.51 5.71
N CYS A 166 -3.59 4.27 6.62
CA CYS A 166 -3.61 4.97 7.91
C CYS A 166 -4.13 4.12 9.08
N GLN A 167 -4.60 2.89 8.81
CA GLN A 167 -5.19 2.04 9.84
C GLN A 167 -4.28 0.88 10.20
N LYS A 168 -4.27 0.51 11.47
CA LYS A 168 -3.76 -0.77 11.92
C LYS A 168 -4.56 -1.93 11.31
N THR A 169 -3.97 -3.12 11.32
CA THR A 169 -4.65 -4.35 10.89
C THR A 169 -5.23 -5.05 12.12
N TRP A 170 -6.53 -4.92 12.30
CA TRP A 170 -7.24 -5.46 13.46
C TRP A 170 -7.75 -6.89 13.19
N GLY A 171 -7.62 -7.76 14.18
CA GLY A 171 -8.32 -9.06 14.18
C GLY A 171 -9.81 -8.91 14.45
N ASP A 172 -10.13 -8.18 15.53
CA ASP A 172 -11.52 -8.04 16.05
C ASP A 172 -12.16 -6.69 15.71
N GLY A 173 -11.46 -5.84 14.96
CA GLY A 173 -11.89 -4.49 14.66
C GLY A 173 -11.29 -3.43 15.59
N PRO A 174 -11.35 -2.15 15.18
CA PRO A 174 -10.83 -1.04 15.97
C PRO A 174 -11.73 -0.69 17.15
N TYR A 175 -11.12 -0.19 18.24
CA TYR A 175 -11.79 0.28 19.44
C TYR A 175 -11.43 1.75 19.75
N GLY A 176 -12.24 2.42 20.59
CA GLY A 176 -11.99 3.77 21.08
C GLY A 176 -11.68 4.76 19.95
N ARG A 177 -10.57 5.53 20.09
CA ARG A 177 -10.16 6.52 19.10
C ARG A 177 -9.91 5.95 17.71
N GLU A 178 -9.47 4.70 17.62
CA GLU A 178 -9.28 4.01 16.34
C GLU A 178 -10.65 3.78 15.67
N ARG A 179 -11.66 3.39 16.43
CA ARG A 179 -13.03 3.21 15.91
C ARG A 179 -13.64 4.55 15.49
N ALA A 180 -13.47 5.58 16.30
CA ALA A 180 -13.93 6.91 15.97
C ALA A 180 -13.27 7.45 14.69
N PHE A 181 -11.97 7.17 14.50
CA PHE A 181 -11.25 7.55 13.28
C PHE A 181 -11.66 6.72 12.06
N TYR A 182 -11.95 5.45 12.24
CA TYR A 182 -12.39 4.57 11.17
C TYR A 182 -13.63 5.09 10.45
N GLY A 183 -14.52 5.76 11.21
CA GLY A 183 -15.74 6.36 10.71
C GLY A 183 -16.92 5.40 10.68
N GLN A 184 -18.14 5.94 10.66
CA GLN A 184 -19.37 5.14 10.63
C GLN A 184 -19.55 4.39 9.31
N LEU A 185 -19.19 5.03 8.21
CA LEU A 185 -19.24 4.48 6.85
C LEU A 185 -17.88 3.93 6.39
N LEU A 186 -16.97 3.70 7.31
CA LEU A 186 -15.61 3.18 7.05
C LEU A 186 -14.76 4.09 6.15
N GLU A 187 -14.96 5.40 6.27
CA GLU A 187 -14.37 6.43 5.39
C GLU A 187 -12.84 6.38 5.41
N ASN A 188 -12.27 6.06 6.59
CA ASN A 188 -10.82 5.96 6.77
C ASN A 188 -10.29 4.53 6.76
N ARG A 189 -11.04 3.57 6.22
CA ARG A 189 -10.54 2.21 6.03
C ARG A 189 -9.32 2.23 5.09
N ASN A 190 -8.34 1.36 5.37
CA ASN A 190 -7.25 1.14 4.41
C ASN A 190 -7.82 0.73 3.06
N MET A 191 -7.38 1.40 2.00
CA MET A 191 -7.84 1.17 0.64
C MET A 191 -6.65 1.34 -0.31
N LEU A 192 -6.41 0.34 -1.14
CA LEU A 192 -5.40 0.38 -2.20
C LEU A 192 -6.03 0.17 -3.57
N THR A 193 -5.29 0.50 -4.59
CA THR A 193 -5.57 0.12 -5.98
C THR A 193 -4.52 -0.87 -6.44
N THR A 194 -4.85 -1.75 -7.38
CA THR A 194 -3.84 -2.69 -7.90
C THR A 194 -2.74 -1.97 -8.68
N ASN A 195 -3.03 -0.81 -9.26
CA ASN A 195 -2.00 0.05 -9.87
C ASN A 195 -1.01 0.57 -8.82
N ALA A 196 -1.48 1.01 -7.64
CA ALA A 196 -0.60 1.48 -6.57
C ALA A 196 0.31 0.36 -6.04
N VAL A 197 -0.24 -0.85 -5.88
CA VAL A 197 0.55 -2.02 -5.45
C VAL A 197 1.59 -2.41 -6.51
N ALA A 198 1.23 -2.36 -7.79
CA ALA A 198 2.16 -2.69 -8.86
C ALA A 198 3.25 -1.61 -9.08
N ARG A 199 2.99 -0.37 -8.67
CA ARG A 199 3.96 0.74 -8.73
C ARG A 199 4.99 0.69 -7.61
N LEU A 200 4.64 0.14 -6.43
CA LEU A 200 5.50 0.00 -5.26
C LEU A 200 6.67 -0.95 -5.52
#